data_6f6c553b1da04c39c1da4c9e08311321
#
_entry.id   6f6c553b1da04c39c1da4c9e08311321
#
_cell.length_a   1.000
_cell.length_b   1.000
_cell.length_c   1.000
_cell.angle_alpha   90.00
_cell.angle_beta   90.00
_cell.angle_gamma   90.00
#
_symmetry.space_group_name_H-M   'P 1'
#
loop_
_entity.id
_entity.type
_entity.pdbx_description
1 polymer ?
#
loop_
_entity_poly.entity_id
_entity_poly.type
_entity_poly.pdbx_seq_one_letter_code
_entity_poly.pdbx_strand_id
1 'polypeptide(L)'
;MYQPKLVGKSIGIVFGSFAPLHQGHLDVIMRAKKENDGGCIVIVCGHDGDKGEPLLPHKKRYRYVRELFADDDLVSVWSINDTKIGAAPYPDGWEKWMDEFNSIWHLAVKSSLFPKAKWYVGDECYYNDLKEMREDVVLLNRTE
;
A
#
# COMPACT_ATOMS: atom_id res chain seq x y z
N MET A 1 15.42 0.58 -10.09
CA MET A 1 15.61 0.40 -8.65
C MET A 1 15.12 -0.98 -8.24
N TYR A 2 15.87 -1.61 -7.36
CA TYR A 2 15.55 -2.96 -6.90
C TYR A 2 14.23 -3.01 -6.14
N GLN A 3 13.40 -4.00 -6.47
CA GLN A 3 12.18 -4.31 -5.74
C GLN A 3 12.30 -5.75 -5.26
N PRO A 4 12.24 -5.99 -3.95
CA PRO A 4 12.35 -7.36 -3.45
C PRO A 4 11.13 -8.20 -3.81
N LYS A 5 11.36 -9.49 -4.06
CA LYS A 5 10.28 -10.47 -4.13
C LYS A 5 9.98 -10.95 -2.72
N LEU A 6 8.78 -10.73 -2.26
CA LEU A 6 8.39 -11.10 -0.90
C LEU A 6 7.99 -12.56 -0.85
N VAL A 7 8.48 -13.27 0.17
CA VAL A 7 8.24 -14.70 0.35
C VAL A 7 7.78 -14.93 1.77
N GLY A 8 6.62 -15.55 1.94
CA GLY A 8 6.08 -15.83 3.27
C GLY A 8 4.64 -16.28 3.17
N LYS A 9 4.05 -16.61 4.31
CA LYS A 9 2.65 -17.03 4.39
C LYS A 9 1.71 -15.84 4.54
N SER A 10 2.22 -14.73 5.02
CA SER A 10 1.43 -13.52 5.26
C SER A 10 2.23 -12.30 4.83
N ILE A 11 1.59 -11.38 4.13
CA ILE A 11 2.21 -10.16 3.63
C ILE A 11 1.32 -8.99 4.02
N GLY A 12 1.89 -8.01 4.74
CA GLY A 12 1.14 -6.82 5.14
C GLY A 12 0.96 -5.87 3.96
N ILE A 13 -0.18 -5.19 3.92
CA ILE A 13 -0.47 -4.19 2.88
C ILE A 13 -0.76 -2.86 3.58
N VAL A 14 0.00 -1.84 3.21
CA VAL A 14 -0.19 -0.47 3.71
C VAL A 14 -0.30 0.44 2.49
N PHE A 15 -1.35 1.24 2.43
CA PHE A 15 -1.51 2.19 1.33
C PHE A 15 -1.91 3.56 1.86
N GLY A 16 -1.54 4.59 1.13
CA GLY A 16 -1.86 5.95 1.50
C GLY A 16 -1.25 6.95 0.54
N SER A 17 -1.58 8.21 0.70
CA SER A 17 -1.04 9.27 -0.15
C SER A 17 0.36 9.70 0.27
N PHE A 18 0.70 9.60 1.56
CA PHE A 18 1.99 10.00 2.11
C PHE A 18 2.39 11.42 1.67
N ALA A 19 1.52 12.36 1.93
CA ALA A 19 1.67 13.74 1.49
C ALA A 19 1.73 14.73 2.66
N PRO A 20 2.85 14.81 3.40
CA PRO A 20 4.06 13.98 3.29
C PRO A 20 4.03 12.72 4.16
N LEU A 21 5.04 11.88 4.00
CA LEU A 21 5.29 10.76 4.90
C LEU A 21 5.64 11.32 6.29
N HIS A 22 5.10 10.72 7.35
CA HIS A 22 5.40 11.13 8.73
C HIS A 22 5.51 9.91 9.63
N GLN A 23 5.83 10.15 10.91
CA GLN A 23 6.11 9.07 11.87
C GLN A 23 4.94 8.09 12.01
N GLY A 24 3.72 8.58 11.97
CA GLY A 24 2.54 7.69 12.01
C GLY A 24 2.51 6.68 10.88
N HIS A 25 2.87 7.10 9.68
CA HIS A 25 2.97 6.20 8.53
C HIS A 25 4.08 5.17 8.74
N LEU A 26 5.24 5.61 9.24
CA LEU A 26 6.36 4.71 9.49
C LEU A 26 6.02 3.66 10.54
N ASP A 27 5.30 4.04 11.58
CA ASP A 27 4.88 3.12 12.64
C ASP A 27 3.99 2.00 12.07
N VAL A 28 3.06 2.35 11.19
CA VAL A 28 2.18 1.36 10.55
C VAL A 28 2.97 0.43 9.65
N ILE A 29 3.88 0.98 8.85
CA ILE A 29 4.73 0.17 7.95
C ILE A 29 5.58 -0.79 8.76
N MET A 30 6.20 -0.33 9.85
CA MET A 30 7.01 -1.18 10.71
C MET A 30 6.17 -2.27 11.37
N ARG A 31 4.96 -1.94 11.81
CA ARG A 31 4.04 -2.93 12.37
C ARG A 31 3.68 -4.00 11.35
N ALA A 32 3.30 -3.57 10.14
CA ALA A 32 2.96 -4.50 9.06
C ALA A 32 4.12 -5.42 8.72
N LYS A 33 5.34 -4.86 8.68
CA LYS A 33 6.55 -5.63 8.41
C LYS A 33 6.82 -6.67 9.50
N LYS A 34 6.62 -6.30 10.76
CA LYS A 34 6.90 -7.19 11.90
C LYS A 34 5.87 -8.27 12.08
N GLU A 35 4.61 -7.98 11.83
CA GLU A 35 3.51 -8.93 12.07
C GLU A 35 3.33 -9.95 10.95
N ASN A 36 4.02 -9.78 9.83
CA ASN A 36 3.87 -10.66 8.68
C ASN A 36 5.23 -11.24 8.28
N ASP A 37 5.31 -12.57 8.21
CA ASP A 37 6.58 -13.24 7.94
C ASP A 37 7.14 -12.91 6.54
N GLY A 38 6.31 -12.54 5.60
CA GLY A 38 6.74 -12.14 4.26
C GLY A 38 7.04 -10.67 4.10
N GLY A 39 6.94 -9.88 5.18
CA GLY A 39 7.15 -8.43 5.11
C GLY A 39 5.90 -7.69 4.68
N CYS A 40 6.06 -6.57 3.97
CA CYS A 40 4.91 -5.79 3.57
C CYS A 40 5.09 -5.12 2.20
N ILE A 41 3.96 -4.82 1.57
CA ILE A 41 3.88 -3.99 0.38
C ILE A 41 3.35 -2.62 0.80
N VAL A 42 4.04 -1.56 0.39
CA VAL A 42 3.60 -0.18 0.62
C VAL A 42 3.18 0.40 -0.72
N ILE A 43 1.97 0.93 -0.80
CA ILE A 43 1.43 1.50 -2.03
C ILE A 43 1.22 2.99 -1.84
N VAL A 44 1.93 3.79 -2.62
CA VAL A 44 1.80 5.24 -2.62
C VAL A 44 0.71 5.62 -3.60
N CYS A 45 -0.40 6.12 -3.08
CA CYS A 45 -1.59 6.44 -3.86
C CYS A 45 -1.60 7.91 -4.28
N GLY A 46 -2.18 8.19 -5.43
CA GLY A 46 -2.32 9.56 -5.89
C GLY A 46 -3.10 9.66 -7.18
N HIS A 47 -3.28 10.89 -7.62
CA HIS A 47 -3.87 11.21 -8.91
C HIS A 47 -3.32 12.57 -9.34
N ASP A 48 -3.43 12.87 -10.63
CA ASP A 48 -2.95 14.15 -11.13
C ASP A 48 -3.77 15.28 -10.50
N GLY A 49 -3.09 16.30 -9.99
CA GLY A 49 -3.73 17.41 -9.33
C GLY A 49 -4.25 17.13 -7.92
N ASP A 50 -3.71 16.11 -7.26
CA ASP A 50 -4.14 15.79 -5.90
C ASP A 50 -3.57 16.77 -4.86
N LYS A 51 -3.90 16.54 -3.59
CA LYS A 51 -3.56 17.46 -2.48
C LYS A 51 -2.06 17.71 -2.30
N GLY A 52 -1.21 16.88 -2.87
CA GLY A 52 0.24 17.07 -2.78
C GLY A 52 0.78 18.05 -3.80
N GLU A 53 0.01 18.35 -4.87
CA GLU A 53 0.46 19.26 -5.91
C GLU A 53 0.44 20.72 -5.46
N PRO A 54 1.35 21.57 -5.95
CA PRO A 54 2.49 21.25 -6.82
C PRO A 54 3.76 20.88 -6.07
N LEU A 55 3.80 21.06 -4.75
CA LEU A 55 5.03 20.91 -3.97
C LEU A 55 5.48 19.46 -3.83
N LEU A 56 4.53 18.55 -3.74
CA LEU A 56 4.83 17.15 -3.51
C LEU A 56 3.97 16.26 -4.40
N PRO A 57 4.20 16.27 -5.72
CA PRO A 57 3.40 15.46 -6.65
C PRO A 57 3.57 13.97 -6.39
N HIS A 58 2.61 13.18 -6.84
CA HIS A 58 2.57 11.73 -6.62
C HIS A 58 3.88 11.04 -6.97
N LYS A 59 4.46 11.36 -8.12
CA LYS A 59 5.71 10.75 -8.57
C LYS A 59 6.84 10.98 -7.56
N LYS A 60 6.89 12.17 -6.98
CA LYS A 60 7.92 12.54 -6.01
C LYS A 60 7.69 11.85 -4.66
N ARG A 61 6.43 11.75 -4.24
CA ARG A 61 6.08 11.03 -3.01
C ARG A 61 6.49 9.55 -3.11
N TYR A 62 6.16 8.92 -4.24
CA TYR A 62 6.55 7.54 -4.49
C TYR A 62 8.06 7.37 -4.42
N ARG A 63 8.80 8.26 -5.08
CA ARG A 63 10.24 8.20 -5.09
C ARG A 63 10.83 8.30 -3.68
N TYR A 64 10.34 9.22 -2.87
CA TYR A 64 10.85 9.39 -1.50
C TYR A 64 10.59 8.15 -0.64
N VAL A 65 9.42 7.57 -0.70
CA VAL A 65 9.12 6.36 0.07
C VAL A 65 9.99 5.20 -0.41
N ARG A 66 10.13 5.06 -1.71
CA ARG A 66 10.95 3.99 -2.28
C ARG A 66 12.41 4.11 -1.87
N GLU A 67 12.96 5.33 -1.88
CA GLU A 67 14.33 5.55 -1.46
C GLU A 67 14.55 5.24 0.01
N LEU A 68 13.56 5.55 0.84
CA LEU A 68 13.65 5.28 2.27
C LEU A 68 13.79 3.79 2.57
N PHE A 69 13.16 2.93 1.78
CA PHE A 69 13.20 1.48 1.97
C PHE A 69 14.06 0.75 0.94
N ALA A 70 14.98 1.46 0.29
CA ALA A 70 15.77 0.91 -0.82
C ALA A 70 16.59 -0.31 -0.43
N ASP A 71 17.03 -0.39 0.83
CA ASP A 71 17.86 -1.49 1.31
C ASP A 71 17.10 -2.50 2.17
N ASP A 72 15.78 -2.42 2.21
CA ASP A 72 14.97 -3.30 3.05
C ASP A 72 14.32 -4.39 2.21
N ASP A 73 14.78 -5.62 2.36
CA ASP A 73 14.29 -6.77 1.58
C ASP A 73 12.87 -7.20 1.98
N LEU A 74 12.35 -6.68 3.08
CA LEU A 74 11.02 -7.02 3.58
C LEU A 74 9.98 -5.94 3.29
N VAL A 75 10.36 -4.88 2.59
CA VAL A 75 9.42 -3.80 2.21
C VAL A 75 9.51 -3.58 0.71
N SER A 76 8.41 -3.80 0.02
CA SER A 76 8.31 -3.59 -1.42
C SER A 76 7.40 -2.39 -1.67
N VAL A 77 7.92 -1.35 -2.31
CA VAL A 77 7.21 -0.08 -2.48
C VAL A 77 6.72 0.07 -3.92
N TRP A 78 5.43 0.33 -4.07
CA TRP A 78 4.76 0.47 -5.37
C TRP A 78 3.92 1.74 -5.39
N SER A 79 3.43 2.11 -6.55
CA SER A 79 2.56 3.28 -6.68
C SER A 79 1.33 2.93 -7.51
N ILE A 80 0.21 3.56 -7.15
CA ILE A 80 -1.00 3.52 -7.98
C ILE A 80 -1.43 4.96 -8.20
N ASN A 81 -1.52 5.36 -9.46
CA ASN A 81 -2.01 6.69 -9.84
C ASN A 81 -3.38 6.51 -10.50
N ASP A 82 -4.43 6.97 -9.83
CA ASP A 82 -5.81 6.79 -10.28
C ASP A 82 -6.04 7.36 -11.69
N THR A 83 -5.41 8.50 -11.99
CA THR A 83 -5.55 9.11 -13.32
C THR A 83 -5.00 8.18 -14.40
N LYS A 84 -3.85 7.57 -14.15
CA LYS A 84 -3.20 6.71 -15.14
C LYS A 84 -3.93 5.41 -15.38
N ILE A 85 -4.56 4.85 -14.36
CA ILE A 85 -5.33 3.60 -14.51
C ILE A 85 -6.79 3.87 -14.89
N GLY A 86 -7.18 5.13 -15.02
CA GLY A 86 -8.53 5.49 -15.40
C GLY A 86 -9.56 5.22 -14.30
N ALA A 87 -9.14 5.26 -13.04
CA ALA A 87 -10.04 5.04 -11.91
C ALA A 87 -10.65 6.36 -11.45
N ALA A 88 -11.96 6.33 -11.19
CA ALA A 88 -12.64 7.46 -10.57
C ALA A 88 -12.23 7.55 -9.09
N PRO A 89 -12.48 8.70 -8.43
CA PRO A 89 -12.22 8.80 -6.99
C PRO A 89 -12.98 7.73 -6.20
N TYR A 90 -12.41 7.32 -5.08
CA TYR A 90 -13.07 6.38 -4.17
C TYR A 90 -14.44 6.94 -3.74
N PRO A 91 -15.51 6.12 -3.67
CA PRO A 91 -15.49 4.65 -3.81
C PRO A 91 -15.67 4.13 -5.24
N ASP A 92 -16.01 4.98 -6.20
CA ASP A 92 -16.37 4.53 -7.55
C ASP A 92 -15.21 3.83 -8.27
N GLY A 93 -13.98 4.23 -8.00
CA GLY A 93 -12.79 3.65 -8.61
C GLY A 93 -12.21 2.45 -7.87
N TRP A 94 -12.86 1.98 -6.80
CA TRP A 94 -12.30 0.94 -5.94
C TRP A 94 -12.00 -0.35 -6.70
N GLU A 95 -12.88 -0.77 -7.59
CA GLU A 95 -12.69 -2.01 -8.34
C GLU A 95 -11.46 -1.96 -9.23
N LYS A 96 -11.27 -0.85 -9.96
CA LYS A 96 -10.08 -0.66 -10.79
C LYS A 96 -8.81 -0.59 -9.96
N TRP A 97 -8.88 0.06 -8.81
CA TRP A 97 -7.76 0.12 -7.90
C TRP A 97 -7.37 -1.27 -7.41
N MET A 98 -8.36 -2.08 -7.05
CA MET A 98 -8.10 -3.46 -6.60
C MET A 98 -7.54 -4.33 -7.73
N ASP A 99 -7.98 -4.11 -8.97
CA ASP A 99 -7.40 -4.81 -10.12
C ASP A 99 -5.92 -4.47 -10.29
N GLU A 100 -5.58 -3.20 -10.12
CA GLU A 100 -4.18 -2.77 -10.19
C GLU A 100 -3.38 -3.35 -9.03
N PHE A 101 -3.95 -3.36 -7.83
CA PHE A 101 -3.32 -4.00 -6.68
C PHE A 101 -3.03 -5.48 -6.95
N ASN A 102 -3.97 -6.20 -7.55
CA ASN A 102 -3.76 -7.61 -7.88
C ASN A 102 -2.59 -7.81 -8.86
N SER A 103 -2.43 -6.91 -9.81
CA SER A 103 -1.28 -6.94 -10.72
C SER A 103 0.02 -6.73 -9.96
N ILE A 104 0.04 -5.78 -9.03
CA ILE A 104 1.21 -5.53 -8.18
C ILE A 104 1.52 -6.77 -7.34
N TRP A 105 0.50 -7.39 -6.76
CA TRP A 105 0.68 -8.59 -5.94
C TRP A 105 1.40 -9.68 -6.71
N HIS A 106 0.98 -9.95 -7.94
CA HIS A 106 1.61 -10.98 -8.77
C HIS A 106 3.06 -10.65 -9.13
N LEU A 107 3.40 -9.37 -9.19
CA LEU A 107 4.79 -8.96 -9.47
C LEU A 107 5.66 -8.97 -8.22
N ALA A 108 5.08 -8.64 -7.06
CA ALA A 108 5.85 -8.42 -5.84
C ALA A 108 5.98 -9.66 -4.96
N VAL A 109 5.11 -10.64 -5.09
CA VAL A 109 5.00 -11.75 -4.15
C VAL A 109 5.25 -13.08 -4.86
N LYS A 110 6.06 -13.94 -4.22
CA LYS A 110 6.22 -15.32 -4.67
C LYS A 110 5.07 -16.16 -4.13
N SER A 111 4.45 -16.96 -5.01
CA SER A 111 3.24 -17.71 -4.66
C SER A 111 3.53 -19.08 -4.03
N SER A 112 4.79 -19.44 -3.85
CA SER A 112 5.21 -20.80 -3.41
C SER A 112 4.61 -21.24 -2.08
N LEU A 113 4.28 -20.30 -1.18
CA LEU A 113 3.69 -20.60 0.11
C LEU A 113 2.19 -20.22 0.19
N PHE A 114 1.57 -19.92 -0.95
CA PHE A 114 0.19 -19.48 -1.01
C PHE A 114 -0.08 -18.31 -0.06
N PRO A 115 0.66 -17.21 -0.18
CA PRO A 115 0.61 -16.12 0.80
C PRO A 115 -0.74 -15.41 0.81
N LYS A 116 -1.07 -14.88 1.99
CA LYS A 116 -2.30 -14.08 2.19
C LYS A 116 -1.92 -12.65 2.49
N ALA A 117 -2.74 -11.72 1.99
CA ALA A 117 -2.58 -10.30 2.27
C ALA A 117 -3.26 -9.98 3.60
N LYS A 118 -2.61 -9.15 4.41
CA LYS A 118 -3.19 -8.61 5.63
C LYS A 118 -3.14 -7.08 5.53
N TRP A 119 -4.30 -6.46 5.48
CA TRP A 119 -4.43 -5.03 5.23
C TRP A 119 -4.45 -4.23 6.52
N TYR A 120 -3.80 -3.07 6.52
CA TYR A 120 -3.75 -2.16 7.66
C TYR A 120 -4.34 -0.83 7.22
N VAL A 121 -5.54 -0.51 7.69
CA VAL A 121 -6.27 0.68 7.25
C VAL A 121 -6.70 1.52 8.45
N GLY A 122 -6.74 2.84 8.26
CA GLY A 122 -7.16 3.77 9.30
C GLY A 122 -8.57 4.33 9.09
N ASP A 123 -9.27 3.91 8.06
CA ASP A 123 -10.59 4.41 7.70
C ASP A 123 -11.60 3.27 7.68
N GLU A 124 -12.74 3.48 8.36
CA GLU A 124 -13.78 2.46 8.43
C GLU A 124 -14.36 2.09 7.06
N CYS A 125 -14.40 3.03 6.13
CA CYS A 125 -14.90 2.74 4.79
C CYS A 125 -14.05 1.67 4.11
N TYR A 126 -12.75 1.81 4.15
CA TYR A 126 -11.84 0.80 3.60
C TYR A 126 -11.93 -0.51 4.36
N TYR A 127 -12.03 -0.44 5.69
CA TYR A 127 -12.18 -1.63 6.52
C TYR A 127 -13.41 -2.44 6.10
N ASN A 128 -14.55 -1.75 5.96
CA ASN A 128 -15.79 -2.41 5.59
C ASN A 128 -15.75 -3.02 4.19
N ASP A 129 -15.19 -2.29 3.21
CA ASP A 129 -15.08 -2.79 1.84
C ASP A 129 -14.18 -4.02 1.76
N LEU A 130 -13.06 -4.01 2.49
CA LEU A 130 -12.14 -5.16 2.49
C LEU A 130 -12.76 -6.36 3.22
N LYS A 131 -13.52 -6.13 4.29
CA LYS A 131 -14.24 -7.21 4.97
C LYS A 131 -15.28 -7.86 4.06
N GLU A 132 -16.01 -7.07 3.29
CA GLU A 132 -16.95 -7.60 2.30
C GLU A 132 -16.27 -8.48 1.27
N MET A 133 -15.05 -8.13 0.89
CA MET A 133 -14.26 -8.92 -0.05
C MET A 133 -13.59 -10.13 0.60
N ARG A 134 -13.86 -10.36 1.89
CA ARG A 134 -13.27 -11.45 2.67
C ARG A 134 -11.74 -11.35 2.81
N GLU A 135 -11.23 -10.12 2.79
CA GLU A 135 -9.81 -9.86 3.05
C GLU A 135 -9.57 -9.80 4.55
N ASP A 136 -8.34 -10.15 4.95
CA ASP A 136 -7.90 -10.00 6.34
C ASP A 136 -7.49 -8.55 6.55
N VAL A 137 -8.16 -7.82 7.42
CA VAL A 137 -7.95 -6.39 7.58
C VAL A 137 -7.94 -5.99 9.04
N VAL A 138 -7.01 -5.09 9.38
CA VAL A 138 -6.88 -4.49 10.71
C VAL A 138 -7.29 -3.03 10.62
N LEU A 139 -8.23 -2.62 11.44
CA LEU A 139 -8.59 -1.20 11.55
C LEU A 139 -7.66 -0.57 12.58
N LEU A 140 -6.89 0.41 12.16
CA LEU A 140 -5.91 1.09 13.01
C LEU A 140 -6.60 2.02 14.00
N ASN A 141 -6.07 2.04 15.22
CA ASN A 141 -6.53 2.99 16.23
C ASN A 141 -5.82 4.33 16.00
N ARG A 142 -6.60 5.36 15.66
CA ARG A 142 -6.06 6.69 15.36
C ARG A 142 -6.48 7.72 16.39
N THR A 143 -6.48 7.30 17.62
CA THR A 143 -6.94 8.18 18.70
C THR A 143 -5.97 9.29 18.99
N GLU A 144 -4.84 9.25 18.58
CA GLU A 144 -3.91 10.22 18.91
C GLU A 144 -4.12 11.47 19.13
#